data_9c3700abe5d8c6241509eff08ea2385c
#
_entry.id   9c3700abe5d8c6241509eff08ea2385c
#
_cell.length_a   1.000
_cell.length_b   1.000
_cell.length_c   1.000
_cell.angle_alpha   90.00
_cell.angle_beta   90.00
_cell.angle_gamma   90.00
#
_symmetry.space_group_name_H-M   'P 1'
#
loop_
_entity.id
_entity.type
_entity.pdbx_description
1 polymer ?
#
loop_
_entity_poly.entity_id
_entity_poly.type
_entity_poly.pdbx_seq_one_letter_code
_entity_poly.pdbx_strand_id
1 'polypeptide(L)'
;MESAVIWADISREEGVLNRYRLIATTEASGAEVFSVFLTTESADGLTEDFVYDVSRDPDEAELFFRRLVACRATALHLRDIAEDFLCEMVPI
;
A
#
# COMPACT_ATOMS: atom_id res chain seq x y z
N MET A 1 3.92 18.94 6.89
CA MET A 1 3.40 17.56 6.78
C MET A 1 4.35 16.58 7.45
N GLU A 2 3.82 15.68 8.23
CA GLU A 2 4.61 14.63 8.87
C GLU A 2 4.14 13.28 8.36
N SER A 3 5.10 12.40 8.07
CA SER A 3 4.80 11.05 7.61
C SER A 3 5.54 10.03 8.48
N ALA A 4 4.88 8.91 8.76
CA ALA A 4 5.48 7.81 9.51
C ALA A 4 5.00 6.48 8.94
N VAL A 5 5.91 5.50 8.91
CA VAL A 5 5.54 4.12 8.58
C VAL A 5 4.88 3.51 9.81
N ILE A 6 3.62 3.11 9.68
CA ILE A 6 2.87 2.51 10.80
C ILE A 6 2.77 1.00 10.69
N TRP A 7 2.90 0.44 9.51
CA TRP A 7 2.93 -1.00 9.28
C TRP A 7 3.96 -1.32 8.21
N ALA A 8 4.67 -2.43 8.36
CA ALA A 8 5.59 -2.94 7.36
C ALA A 8 5.53 -4.46 7.35
N ASP A 9 5.63 -5.04 6.17
CA ASP A 9 5.67 -6.49 6.01
C ASP A 9 6.44 -6.83 4.75
N ILE A 10 6.79 -8.10 4.61
CA ILE A 10 7.50 -8.59 3.43
C ILE A 10 6.87 -9.90 2.95
N SER A 11 6.97 -10.18 1.67
CA SER A 11 6.70 -11.50 1.14
C SER A 11 7.85 -11.92 0.23
N ARG A 12 8.20 -13.20 0.30
CA ARG A 12 9.24 -13.79 -0.54
C ARG A 12 8.67 -15.01 -1.26
N GLU A 13 8.89 -15.07 -2.55
CA GLU A 13 8.45 -16.19 -3.35
C GLU A 13 9.30 -16.31 -4.61
N GLU A 14 9.95 -17.45 -4.79
CA GLU A 14 10.70 -17.78 -6.01
C GLU A 14 11.66 -16.68 -6.50
N GLY A 15 12.45 -16.14 -5.60
CA GLY A 15 13.43 -15.10 -5.97
C GLY A 15 12.85 -13.70 -6.09
N VAL A 16 11.59 -13.51 -5.72
CA VAL A 16 10.93 -12.20 -5.68
C VAL A 16 10.74 -11.78 -4.24
N LEU A 17 11.19 -10.58 -3.90
CA LEU A 17 11.01 -9.99 -2.58
C LEU A 17 10.13 -8.76 -2.71
N ASN A 18 8.98 -8.79 -2.03
CA ASN A 18 8.10 -7.63 -1.95
C ASN A 18 8.18 -7.04 -0.55
N ARG A 19 8.33 -5.71 -0.48
CA ARG A 19 8.30 -4.97 0.77
C ARG A 19 7.12 -4.03 0.76
N TYR A 20 6.28 -4.13 1.78
CA TYR A 20 5.03 -3.38 1.91
C TYR A 20 5.16 -2.41 3.07
N ARG A 21 4.74 -1.16 2.87
CA ARG A 21 4.71 -0.16 3.93
C ARG A 21 3.40 0.61 3.88
N LEU A 22 2.74 0.71 5.02
CA LEU A 22 1.59 1.58 5.18
C LEU A 22 2.07 2.84 5.89
N ILE A 23 1.82 3.98 5.28
CA ILE A 23 2.34 5.27 5.72
C ILE A 23 1.18 6.17 6.12
N ALA A 24 1.24 6.69 7.34
CA ALA A 24 0.31 7.72 7.79
C ALA A 24 0.95 9.08 7.58
N THR A 25 0.23 10.00 6.94
CA THR A 25 0.68 11.36 6.69
C THR A 25 -0.33 12.32 7.30
N THR A 26 0.16 13.27 8.11
CA THR A 26 -0.68 14.34 8.65
C THR A 26 -0.55 15.55 7.74
N GLU A 27 -1.64 15.94 7.11
CA GLU A 27 -1.69 17.10 6.23
C GLU A 27 -1.68 18.42 7.03
N ALA A 28 -1.43 19.54 6.35
CA ALA A 28 -1.43 20.86 6.98
C ALA A 28 -2.75 21.21 7.67
N SER A 29 -3.85 20.64 7.16
CA SER A 29 -5.19 20.81 7.75
C SER A 29 -5.38 20.05 9.07
N GLY A 30 -4.43 19.19 9.44
CA GLY A 30 -4.56 18.27 10.57
C GLY A 30 -5.18 16.93 10.21
N ALA A 31 -5.67 16.78 8.98
CA ALA A 31 -6.24 15.51 8.53
C ALA A 31 -5.15 14.46 8.33
N GLU A 32 -5.46 13.21 8.68
CA GLU A 32 -4.55 12.10 8.48
C GLU A 32 -4.97 11.28 7.27
N VAL A 33 -4.02 11.00 6.39
CA VAL A 33 -4.25 10.16 5.21
C VAL A 33 -3.30 8.97 5.24
N PHE A 34 -3.73 7.86 4.68
CA PHE A 34 -2.97 6.63 4.66
C PHE A 34 -2.59 6.29 3.22
N SER A 35 -1.33 5.93 3.02
CA SER A 35 -0.77 5.64 1.72
C SER A 35 0.03 4.35 1.77
N VAL A 36 0.21 3.70 0.63
CA VAL A 36 0.96 2.46 0.53
C VAL A 36 2.16 2.64 -0.39
N PHE A 37 3.31 2.20 0.09
CA PHE A 37 4.54 2.13 -0.69
C PHE A 37 4.92 0.65 -0.83
N LEU A 38 5.15 0.22 -2.05
CA LEU A 38 5.47 -1.17 -2.36
C LEU A 38 6.69 -1.23 -3.26
N THR A 39 7.68 -2.03 -2.86
CA THR A 39 8.83 -2.33 -3.69
C THR A 39 8.85 -3.81 -4.02
N THR A 40 9.18 -4.14 -5.25
CA THR A 40 9.35 -5.52 -5.72
C THR A 40 10.74 -5.67 -6.29
N GLU A 41 11.54 -6.55 -5.69
CA GLU A 41 12.92 -6.82 -6.09
C GLU A 41 13.04 -8.24 -6.61
N SER A 42 13.65 -8.39 -7.78
CA SER A 42 13.88 -9.68 -8.42
C SER A 42 15.19 -9.65 -9.17
N ALA A 43 15.54 -10.77 -9.83
CA ALA A 43 16.73 -10.83 -10.71
C ALA A 43 16.67 -9.80 -11.84
N ASP A 44 15.46 -9.40 -12.25
CA ASP A 44 15.25 -8.43 -13.32
C ASP A 44 15.38 -6.97 -12.86
N GLY A 45 15.50 -6.74 -11.56
CA GLY A 45 15.68 -5.41 -11.00
C GLY A 45 14.67 -5.06 -9.92
N LEU A 46 14.53 -3.76 -9.69
CA LEU A 46 13.67 -3.21 -8.64
C LEU A 46 12.55 -2.39 -9.28
N THR A 47 11.32 -2.68 -8.88
CA THR A 47 10.14 -1.89 -9.26
C THR A 47 9.54 -1.30 -7.99
N GLU A 48 9.13 -0.03 -8.06
CA GLU A 48 8.53 0.66 -6.93
C GLU A 48 7.25 1.36 -7.37
N ASP A 49 6.27 1.41 -6.47
CA ASP A 49 5.09 2.25 -6.67
C ASP A 49 4.59 2.75 -5.33
N PHE A 50 3.92 3.89 -5.38
CA PHE A 50 3.38 4.58 -4.22
C PHE A 50 1.97 5.06 -4.56
N VAL A 51 1.01 4.69 -3.73
CA VAL A 51 -0.37 5.17 -3.89
C VAL A 51 -0.71 6.02 -2.68
N TYR A 52 -0.88 7.32 -2.94
CA TYR A 52 -1.20 8.31 -1.93
C TYR A 52 -2.69 8.29 -1.63
N ASP A 53 -3.01 8.41 -0.34
CA ASP A 53 -4.40 8.56 0.12
C ASP A 53 -5.31 7.41 -0.34
N VAL A 54 -4.91 6.16 -0.04
CA VAL A 54 -5.76 5.00 -0.32
C VAL A 54 -6.99 5.02 0.59
N SER A 55 -6.88 5.63 1.76
CA SER A 55 -7.99 5.81 2.70
C SER A 55 -7.64 6.88 3.71
N ARG A 56 -8.66 7.47 4.32
CA ARG A 56 -8.54 8.36 5.47
C ARG A 56 -9.04 7.69 6.75
N ASP A 57 -9.52 6.45 6.63
CA ASP A 57 -9.93 5.61 7.74
C ASP A 57 -8.81 4.61 8.04
N PRO A 58 -8.24 4.61 9.25
CA PRO A 58 -7.16 3.70 9.60
C PRO A 58 -7.55 2.22 9.48
N ASP A 59 -8.79 1.87 9.78
CA ASP A 59 -9.25 0.47 9.70
C ASP A 59 -9.34 0.00 8.25
N GLU A 60 -9.83 0.84 7.35
CA GLU A 60 -9.87 0.55 5.91
C GLU A 60 -8.46 0.44 5.34
N ALA A 61 -7.57 1.34 5.74
CA ALA A 61 -6.18 1.33 5.29
C ALA A 61 -5.47 0.05 5.72
N GLU A 62 -5.69 -0.39 6.96
CA GLU A 62 -5.12 -1.64 7.46
C GLU A 62 -5.67 -2.84 6.68
N LEU A 63 -6.97 -2.87 6.42
CA LEU A 63 -7.59 -3.94 5.65
C LEU A 63 -7.00 -4.03 4.25
N PHE A 64 -6.82 -2.90 3.59
CA PHE A 64 -6.20 -2.86 2.27
C PHE A 64 -4.76 -3.37 2.32
N PHE A 65 -3.98 -2.91 3.31
CA PHE A 65 -2.60 -3.35 3.49
C PHE A 65 -2.52 -4.87 3.68
N ARG A 66 -3.37 -5.42 4.54
CA ARG A 66 -3.41 -6.86 4.79
C ARG A 66 -3.78 -7.66 3.55
N ARG A 67 -4.68 -7.14 2.72
CA ARG A 67 -5.04 -7.77 1.44
C ARG A 67 -3.86 -7.81 0.48
N LEU A 68 -3.09 -6.71 0.41
CA LEU A 68 -1.90 -6.66 -0.45
C LEU A 68 -0.89 -7.74 -0.04
N VAL A 69 -0.63 -7.86 1.24
CA VAL A 69 0.33 -8.84 1.75
C VAL A 69 -0.19 -10.27 1.53
N ALA A 70 -1.46 -10.51 1.82
CA ALA A 70 -2.06 -11.84 1.70
C ALA A 70 -2.09 -12.35 0.25
N CYS A 71 -2.32 -11.47 -0.72
CA CYS A 71 -2.32 -11.86 -2.14
C CYS A 71 -0.94 -11.74 -2.78
N ARG A 72 0.09 -11.38 -2.01
CA ARG A 72 1.47 -11.23 -2.49
C ARG A 72 1.57 -10.27 -3.66
N ALA A 73 0.87 -9.14 -3.55
CA ALA A 73 0.86 -8.13 -4.58
C ALA A 73 2.27 -7.64 -4.91
N THR A 74 2.51 -7.32 -6.18
CA THR A 74 3.76 -6.72 -6.63
C THR A 74 3.54 -5.24 -6.92
N ALA A 75 4.64 -4.47 -6.97
CA ALA A 75 4.57 -3.05 -7.26
C ALA A 75 3.91 -2.77 -8.62
N LEU A 76 4.09 -3.67 -9.58
CA LEU A 76 3.51 -3.53 -10.91
C LEU A 76 1.97 -3.51 -10.89
N HIS A 77 1.35 -4.22 -9.95
CA HIS A 77 -0.11 -4.36 -9.86
C HIS A 77 -0.74 -3.53 -8.75
N LEU A 78 0.05 -2.77 -8.00
CA LEU A 78 -0.44 -2.03 -6.85
C LEU A 78 -1.61 -1.09 -7.20
N ARG A 79 -1.50 -0.32 -8.28
CA ARG A 79 -2.52 0.65 -8.67
C ARG A 79 -3.83 -0.02 -9.05
N ASP A 80 -3.75 -1.13 -9.77
CA ASP A 80 -4.94 -1.86 -10.18
C ASP A 80 -5.69 -2.41 -8.96
N ILE A 81 -4.95 -2.95 -8.01
CA ILE A 81 -5.52 -3.49 -6.77
C ILE A 81 -6.14 -2.35 -5.93
N ALA A 82 -5.47 -1.21 -5.87
CA ALA A 82 -5.98 -0.05 -5.14
C ALA A 82 -7.28 0.47 -5.77
N GLU A 83 -7.36 0.54 -7.09
CA GLU A 83 -8.57 0.96 -7.79
C GLU A 83 -9.73 0.01 -7.52
N ASP A 84 -9.49 -1.30 -7.58
CA ASP A 84 -10.51 -2.31 -7.30
C ASP A 84 -11.01 -2.19 -5.86
N PHE A 85 -10.11 -2.00 -4.90
CA PHE A 85 -10.46 -1.85 -3.50
C PHE A 85 -11.33 -0.61 -3.28
N LEU A 86 -10.94 0.52 -3.87
CA LEU A 86 -11.70 1.76 -3.75
C LEU A 86 -13.08 1.65 -4.39
N CYS A 87 -13.20 0.93 -5.50
CA CYS A 87 -14.50 0.68 -6.13
C CYS A 87 -15.41 -0.16 -5.24
N GLU A 88 -14.87 -1.13 -4.53
CA GLU A 88 -15.65 -1.95 -3.59
C GLU A 88 -16.16 -1.13 -2.39
N MET A 89 -15.41 -0.10 -1.99
CA MET A 89 -15.73 0.73 -0.84
C MET A 89 -16.71 1.85 -1.13
N VAL A 90 -16.95 2.16 -2.41
CA VAL A 90 -17.89 3.21 -2.81
C VAL A 90 -19.27 2.61 -3.02
N PRO A 91 -20.28 2.99 -2.22
CA PRO A 91 -21.65 2.52 -2.44
C PRO A 91 -22.21 3.11 -3.74
N ILE A 92 -22.84 2.29 -4.50
CA ILE A 92 -23.46 2.67 -5.76
C ILE A 92 -24.93 3.03 -5.50
#